data_51ef81f348dc0a15197eeedfde242991
#
_entry.id   51ef81f348dc0a15197eeedfde242991
#
_cell.length_a   1.000
_cell.length_b   1.000
_cell.length_c   1.000
_cell.angle_alpha   90.00
_cell.angle_beta   90.00
_cell.angle_gamma   90.00
#
_symmetry.space_group_name_H-M   'P 1'
#
loop_
_entity.id
_entity.type
_entity.pdbx_description
1 polymer ?
#
loop_
_entity_poly.entity_id
_entity_poly.type
_entity_poly.pdbx_seq_one_letter_code
_entity_poly.pdbx_strand_id
1 'polypeptide(L)'
;TMKRLPNVCDYLDLPMQHISQHILTDMNRTDTSAHIRKVCRMFKERGMMLRTTLMVGFPGETDEDFEELMDFVAETKFDRMGAFMFCPEDGTRAAEMPNQVPEEVKQERYDRLMTLQHGISLAQNKARVGTTCRVLVEKKRGSRYVGRSEYEAPETDGSIFFGSDEPCEIGSFVNVKITGAKAYDLMGERI
;
A
#
# COMPACT_ATOMS: atom_id res chain seq x y z
N THR A 1 17.08 -0.51 13.23
CA THR A 1 16.89 0.58 14.22
C THR A 1 15.41 0.78 14.55
N MET A 2 14.49 0.89 13.58
CA MET A 2 13.05 1.13 13.82
C MET A 2 12.46 0.18 14.87
N LYS A 3 12.57 -1.13 14.69
CA LYS A 3 12.07 -2.15 15.64
C LYS A 3 12.62 -2.10 17.07
N ARG A 4 13.61 -1.26 17.35
CA ARG A 4 14.15 -1.05 18.70
C ARG A 4 13.55 0.15 19.41
N LEU A 5 12.74 0.93 18.71
CA LEU A 5 12.17 2.19 19.19
C LEU A 5 10.67 1.99 19.44
N PRO A 6 10.21 1.96 20.70
CA PRO A 6 8.82 1.64 21.03
C PRO A 6 7.81 2.69 20.57
N ASN A 7 8.28 3.86 20.17
CA ASN A 7 7.48 4.98 19.65
C ASN A 7 7.51 5.10 18.12
N VAL A 8 8.09 4.11 17.40
CA VAL A 8 8.12 4.05 15.95
C VAL A 8 7.32 2.84 15.50
N CYS A 9 6.29 3.07 14.67
CA CYS A 9 5.49 2.00 14.09
C CYS A 9 6.32 1.13 13.15
N ASP A 10 5.99 -0.17 13.09
CA ASP A 10 6.56 -1.10 12.11
C ASP A 10 5.91 -0.92 10.72
N TYR A 11 5.89 0.31 10.25
CA TYR A 11 5.28 0.73 9.00
C TYR A 11 6.28 1.54 8.17
N LEU A 12 6.42 1.20 6.89
CA LEU A 12 7.34 1.87 5.97
C LEU A 12 6.69 2.11 4.62
N ASP A 13 6.67 3.36 4.18
CA ASP A 13 6.25 3.76 2.85
C ASP A 13 7.48 3.97 1.96
N LEU A 14 7.60 3.15 0.90
CA LEU A 14 8.68 3.17 -0.06
C LEU A 14 8.10 3.33 -1.47
N PRO A 15 8.02 4.55 -2.02
CA PRO A 15 7.47 4.77 -3.36
C PRO A 15 8.47 4.32 -4.45
N MET A 16 8.40 3.05 -4.82
CA MET A 16 9.36 2.39 -5.74
C MET A 16 9.16 2.79 -7.20
N GLN A 17 7.95 3.17 -7.56
CA GLN A 17 7.48 3.57 -8.89
C GLN A 17 7.43 2.41 -9.88
N HIS A 18 8.48 1.63 -10.06
CA HIS A 18 8.54 0.48 -10.95
C HIS A 18 9.53 -0.57 -10.45
N ILE A 19 9.62 -1.72 -11.15
CA ILE A 19 10.60 -2.77 -10.85
C ILE A 19 11.49 -3.12 -12.03
N SER A 20 11.03 -2.91 -13.28
CA SER A 20 11.88 -3.13 -14.46
C SER A 20 13.10 -2.21 -14.41
N GLN A 21 14.30 -2.78 -14.60
CA GLN A 21 15.53 -2.01 -14.61
C GLN A 21 15.58 -0.99 -15.75
N HIS A 22 15.01 -1.33 -16.90
CA HIS A 22 14.85 -0.44 -18.04
C HIS A 22 14.08 0.82 -17.63
N ILE A 23 12.87 0.66 -17.09
CA ILE A 23 12.01 1.78 -16.71
C ILE A 23 12.59 2.58 -15.54
N LEU A 24 13.19 1.94 -14.55
CA LEU A 24 13.89 2.64 -13.45
C LEU A 24 15.01 3.55 -13.99
N THR A 25 15.75 3.09 -14.98
CA THR A 25 16.81 3.87 -15.62
C THR A 25 16.23 5.06 -16.37
N ASP A 26 15.16 4.87 -17.13
CA ASP A 26 14.48 5.93 -17.88
C ASP A 26 13.80 6.97 -16.98
N MET A 27 13.33 6.56 -15.83
CA MET A 27 12.85 7.44 -14.73
C MET A 27 14.00 8.18 -14.03
N ASN A 28 15.26 7.94 -14.42
CA ASN A 28 16.45 8.48 -13.74
C ASN A 28 16.54 8.11 -12.25
N ARG A 29 16.11 6.90 -11.91
CA ARG A 29 16.23 6.39 -10.53
C ARG A 29 17.56 5.67 -10.37
N THR A 30 18.20 5.88 -9.22
CA THR A 30 19.51 5.28 -8.88
C THR A 30 19.39 3.85 -8.35
N ASP A 31 18.18 3.45 -7.94
CA ASP A 31 17.93 2.10 -7.43
C ASP A 31 17.96 1.06 -8.56
N THR A 32 18.43 -0.13 -8.22
CA THR A 32 18.35 -1.28 -9.12
C THR A 32 17.20 -2.21 -8.73
N SER A 33 16.63 -2.91 -9.73
CA SER A 33 15.61 -3.95 -9.51
C SER A 33 16.04 -4.95 -8.42
N ALA A 34 17.28 -5.42 -8.48
CA ALA A 34 17.84 -6.36 -7.50
C ALA A 34 17.90 -5.75 -6.08
N HIS A 35 18.26 -4.47 -5.96
CA HIS A 35 18.30 -3.77 -4.67
C HIS A 35 16.90 -3.61 -4.09
N ILE A 36 15.93 -3.17 -4.89
CA ILE A 36 14.53 -3.01 -4.49
C ILE A 36 13.97 -4.36 -3.97
N ARG A 37 14.12 -5.46 -4.73
CA ARG A 37 13.68 -6.80 -4.31
C ARG A 37 14.33 -7.24 -2.99
N LYS A 38 15.64 -6.98 -2.82
CA LYS A 38 16.36 -7.28 -1.58
C LYS A 38 15.81 -6.49 -0.39
N VAL A 39 15.55 -5.21 -0.56
CA VAL A 39 15.02 -4.32 0.48
C VAL A 39 13.62 -4.76 0.90
N CYS A 40 12.73 -5.03 -0.06
CA CYS A 40 11.38 -5.53 0.23
C CYS A 40 11.42 -6.83 1.04
N ARG A 41 12.19 -7.81 0.58
CA ARG A 41 12.34 -9.09 1.29
C ARG A 41 12.84 -8.87 2.72
N MET A 42 13.88 -8.06 2.89
CA MET A 42 14.45 -7.78 4.20
C MET A 42 13.43 -7.18 5.19
N PHE A 43 12.54 -6.29 4.74
CA PHE A 43 11.52 -5.69 5.60
C PHE A 43 10.37 -6.66 5.87
N LYS A 44 9.91 -7.40 4.87
CA LYS A 44 8.86 -8.42 5.04
C LYS A 44 9.29 -9.53 6.00
N GLU A 45 10.53 -10.04 5.90
CA GLU A 45 11.09 -11.03 6.83
C GLU A 45 11.16 -10.52 8.27
N ARG A 46 11.20 -9.20 8.47
CA ARG A 46 11.14 -8.56 9.80
C ARG A 46 9.73 -8.26 10.27
N GLY A 47 8.71 -8.64 9.51
CA GLY A 47 7.31 -8.39 9.85
C GLY A 47 6.95 -6.90 9.85
N MET A 48 7.58 -6.11 8.98
CA MET A 48 7.20 -4.71 8.78
C MET A 48 6.10 -4.59 7.73
N MET A 49 5.16 -3.70 7.98
CA MET A 49 4.17 -3.29 6.98
C MET A 49 4.86 -2.49 5.88
N LEU A 50 4.69 -2.91 4.65
CA LEU A 50 5.21 -2.20 3.48
C LEU A 50 4.08 -1.57 2.69
N ARG A 51 4.17 -0.25 2.56
CA ARG A 51 3.41 0.52 1.57
C ARG A 51 4.32 0.89 0.41
N THR A 52 3.78 0.91 -0.80
CA THR A 52 4.46 1.41 -1.99
C THR A 52 3.51 2.20 -2.88
N THR A 53 4.10 2.96 -3.78
CA THR A 53 3.43 3.60 -4.90
C THR A 53 4.13 3.14 -6.18
N LEU A 54 3.32 2.72 -7.17
CA LEU A 54 3.79 2.27 -8.46
C LEU A 54 3.19 3.15 -9.57
N MET A 55 3.84 3.19 -10.71
CA MET A 55 3.40 3.91 -11.89
C MET A 55 3.36 2.95 -13.07
N VAL A 56 2.30 3.00 -13.86
CA VAL A 56 2.15 2.26 -15.11
C VAL A 56 2.10 3.18 -16.30
N GLY A 57 2.53 2.71 -17.46
CA GLY A 57 2.47 3.45 -18.71
C GLY A 57 3.50 4.57 -18.81
N PHE A 58 4.64 4.47 -18.12
CA PHE A 58 5.77 5.36 -18.35
C PHE A 58 6.26 5.21 -19.80
N PRO A 59 6.74 6.30 -20.48
CA PRO A 59 7.21 6.20 -21.84
C PRO A 59 8.25 5.09 -22.02
N GLY A 60 8.04 4.23 -23.02
CA GLY A 60 8.88 3.07 -23.29
C GLY A 60 8.55 1.81 -22.52
N GLU A 61 7.57 1.82 -21.58
CA GLU A 61 7.14 0.62 -20.86
C GLU A 61 6.56 -0.41 -21.83
N THR A 62 7.19 -1.57 -21.92
CA THR A 62 6.72 -2.71 -22.73
C THR A 62 5.76 -3.60 -21.95
N ASP A 63 5.17 -4.59 -22.63
CA ASP A 63 4.34 -5.60 -21.96
C ASP A 63 5.18 -6.48 -21.03
N GLU A 64 6.42 -6.78 -21.38
CA GLU A 64 7.35 -7.54 -20.55
C GLU A 64 7.71 -6.76 -19.27
N ASP A 65 7.95 -5.43 -19.36
CA ASP A 65 8.19 -4.58 -18.20
C ASP A 65 6.98 -4.58 -17.25
N PHE A 66 5.78 -4.52 -17.80
CA PHE A 66 4.55 -4.55 -17.03
C PHE A 66 4.30 -5.92 -16.38
N GLU A 67 4.51 -7.02 -17.09
CA GLU A 67 4.39 -8.37 -16.49
C GLU A 67 5.45 -8.57 -15.38
N GLU A 68 6.68 -8.07 -15.53
CA GLU A 68 7.67 -8.08 -14.44
C GLU A 68 7.17 -7.31 -13.20
N LEU A 69 6.46 -6.19 -13.42
CA LEU A 69 5.84 -5.42 -12.32
C LEU A 69 4.72 -6.22 -11.64
N MET A 70 3.86 -6.89 -12.40
CA MET A 70 2.79 -7.75 -11.88
C MET A 70 3.35 -8.90 -11.04
N ASP A 71 4.36 -9.58 -11.54
CA ASP A 71 5.04 -10.68 -10.84
C ASP A 71 5.66 -10.18 -9.53
N PHE A 72 6.32 -9.04 -9.57
CA PHE A 72 6.91 -8.42 -8.39
C PHE A 72 5.88 -8.12 -7.30
N VAL A 73 4.71 -7.58 -7.67
CA VAL A 73 3.62 -7.32 -6.72
C VAL A 73 3.04 -8.62 -6.17
N ALA A 74 2.84 -9.65 -7.02
CA ALA A 74 2.35 -10.95 -6.61
C ALA A 74 3.30 -11.67 -5.65
N GLU A 75 4.61 -11.56 -5.84
CA GLU A 75 5.64 -12.13 -4.97
C GLU A 75 5.77 -11.36 -3.65
N THR A 76 5.87 -10.03 -3.72
CA THR A 76 6.13 -9.17 -2.54
C THR A 76 4.92 -9.08 -1.62
N LYS A 77 3.71 -9.10 -2.20
CA LYS A 77 2.44 -8.96 -1.46
C LYS A 77 2.47 -7.74 -0.54
N PHE A 78 2.56 -6.57 -1.15
CA PHE A 78 2.54 -5.31 -0.41
C PHE A 78 1.30 -5.21 0.48
N ASP A 79 1.50 -4.74 1.70
CA ASP A 79 0.41 -4.58 2.67
C ASP A 79 -0.52 -3.45 2.23
N ARG A 80 0.06 -2.39 1.68
CA ARG A 80 -0.64 -1.26 1.06
C ARG A 80 0.05 -0.88 -0.24
N MET A 81 -0.71 -0.54 -1.24
CA MET A 81 -0.18 -0.07 -2.53
C MET A 81 -1.16 0.89 -3.19
N GLY A 82 -0.64 1.98 -3.69
CA GLY A 82 -1.29 2.83 -4.67
C GLY A 82 -0.62 2.71 -6.04
N ALA A 83 -1.37 2.94 -7.10
CA ALA A 83 -0.83 3.04 -8.45
C ALA A 83 -1.30 4.33 -9.13
N PHE A 84 -0.50 4.81 -10.08
CA PHE A 84 -0.84 5.93 -10.96
C PHE A 84 -0.56 5.55 -12.41
N MET A 85 -1.38 6.06 -13.31
CA MET A 85 -1.04 6.10 -14.74
C MET A 85 -0.09 7.27 -14.97
N PHE A 86 0.94 7.08 -15.79
CA PHE A 86 1.81 8.18 -16.19
C PHE A 86 0.99 9.25 -16.93
N CYS A 87 1.13 10.48 -16.49
CA CYS A 87 0.56 11.66 -17.12
C CYS A 87 1.71 12.56 -17.59
N PRO A 88 1.81 12.90 -18.87
CA PRO A 88 2.85 13.79 -19.34
C PRO A 88 2.60 15.21 -18.85
N GLU A 89 3.60 15.79 -18.17
CA GLU A 89 3.58 17.16 -17.66
C GLU A 89 4.44 18.03 -18.56
N ASP A 90 3.91 19.14 -19.04
CA ASP A 90 4.60 20.07 -19.93
C ASP A 90 5.97 20.51 -19.36
N GLY A 91 6.99 20.51 -20.23
CA GLY A 91 8.35 20.90 -19.86
C GLY A 91 9.14 19.84 -19.10
N THR A 92 8.59 18.63 -18.93
CA THR A 92 9.34 17.50 -18.37
C THR A 92 9.99 16.65 -19.46
N ARG A 93 11.18 16.09 -19.17
CA ARG A 93 11.84 15.15 -20.09
C ARG A 93 10.93 13.97 -20.45
N ALA A 94 10.18 13.45 -19.50
CA ALA A 94 9.30 12.31 -19.74
C ALA A 94 8.15 12.60 -20.71
N ALA A 95 7.65 13.84 -20.76
CA ALA A 95 6.63 14.23 -21.74
C ALA A 95 7.17 14.27 -23.17
N GLU A 96 8.49 14.53 -23.32
CA GLU A 96 9.18 14.62 -24.64
C GLU A 96 9.79 13.27 -25.08
N MET A 97 9.76 12.25 -24.22
CA MET A 97 10.29 10.93 -24.56
C MET A 97 9.47 10.28 -25.68
N PRO A 98 10.14 9.56 -26.61
CA PRO A 98 9.43 8.73 -27.59
C PRO A 98 8.72 7.56 -26.90
N ASN A 99 7.92 6.83 -27.68
CA ASN A 99 7.22 5.62 -27.24
C ASN A 99 6.27 5.87 -26.06
N GLN A 100 5.52 6.97 -26.11
CA GLN A 100 4.42 7.21 -25.18
C GLN A 100 3.41 6.06 -25.24
N VAL A 101 3.05 5.53 -24.08
CA VAL A 101 2.07 4.44 -23.97
C VAL A 101 0.67 5.00 -24.21
N PRO A 102 -0.17 4.37 -25.08
CA PRO A 102 -1.55 4.80 -25.29
C PRO A 102 -2.38 4.78 -24.00
N GLU A 103 -3.34 5.70 -23.88
CA GLU A 103 -4.13 5.87 -22.65
C GLU A 103 -4.94 4.62 -22.28
N GLU A 104 -5.51 3.94 -23.30
CA GLU A 104 -6.23 2.69 -23.12
C GLU A 104 -5.36 1.58 -22.56
N VAL A 105 -4.07 1.51 -22.94
CA VAL A 105 -3.11 0.54 -22.42
C VAL A 105 -2.73 0.87 -20.98
N LYS A 106 -2.53 2.16 -20.67
CA LYS A 106 -2.29 2.59 -19.28
C LYS A 106 -3.46 2.22 -18.37
N GLN A 107 -4.69 2.46 -18.84
CA GLN A 107 -5.89 2.12 -18.06
C GLN A 107 -6.01 0.61 -17.84
N GLU A 108 -5.78 -0.21 -18.87
CA GLU A 108 -5.79 -1.67 -18.75
C GLU A 108 -4.75 -2.15 -17.71
N ARG A 109 -3.52 -1.66 -17.83
CA ARG A 109 -2.43 -2.01 -16.90
C ARG A 109 -2.76 -1.58 -15.47
N TYR A 110 -3.28 -0.37 -15.29
CA TYR A 110 -3.73 0.13 -14.00
C TYR A 110 -4.80 -0.77 -13.37
N ASP A 111 -5.83 -1.13 -14.14
CA ASP A 111 -6.94 -1.96 -13.66
C ASP A 111 -6.47 -3.38 -13.27
N ARG A 112 -5.58 -3.97 -14.08
CA ARG A 112 -4.98 -5.28 -13.78
C ARG A 112 -4.16 -5.23 -12.48
N LEU A 113 -3.30 -4.22 -12.35
CA LEU A 113 -2.43 -4.06 -11.18
C LEU A 113 -3.24 -3.82 -9.91
N MET A 114 -4.26 -2.95 -9.97
CA MET A 114 -5.12 -2.66 -8.82
C MET A 114 -6.04 -3.84 -8.46
N THR A 115 -6.48 -4.63 -9.43
CA THR A 115 -7.23 -5.87 -9.18
C THR A 115 -6.38 -6.89 -8.43
N LEU A 116 -5.14 -7.09 -8.84
CA LEU A 116 -4.19 -7.96 -8.12
C LEU A 116 -4.00 -7.48 -6.68
N GLN A 117 -3.69 -6.20 -6.50
CA GLN A 117 -3.48 -5.64 -5.15
C GLN A 117 -4.72 -5.70 -4.28
N HIS A 118 -5.90 -5.48 -4.84
CA HIS A 118 -7.17 -5.61 -4.10
C HIS A 118 -7.31 -7.03 -3.51
N GLY A 119 -7.00 -8.05 -4.29
CA GLY A 119 -7.00 -9.45 -3.82
C GLY A 119 -5.99 -9.71 -2.69
N ILE A 120 -4.78 -9.17 -2.84
CA ILE A 120 -3.70 -9.27 -1.83
C ILE A 120 -4.14 -8.58 -0.52
N SER A 121 -4.62 -7.34 -0.61
CA SER A 121 -5.06 -6.55 0.55
C SER A 121 -6.21 -7.23 1.29
N LEU A 122 -7.19 -7.79 0.56
CA LEU A 122 -8.30 -8.54 1.15
C LEU A 122 -7.80 -9.77 1.91
N ALA A 123 -6.87 -10.54 1.32
CA ALA A 123 -6.33 -11.74 1.95
C ALA A 123 -5.56 -11.39 3.24
N GLN A 124 -4.74 -10.36 3.22
CA GLN A 124 -3.99 -9.89 4.39
C GLN A 124 -4.90 -9.35 5.49
N ASN A 125 -5.92 -8.56 5.16
CA ASN A 125 -6.89 -8.08 6.13
C ASN A 125 -7.72 -9.23 6.72
N LYS A 126 -8.10 -10.24 5.92
CA LYS A 126 -8.77 -11.46 6.43
C LYS A 126 -7.90 -12.21 7.43
N ALA A 127 -6.60 -12.28 7.24
CA ALA A 127 -5.68 -12.91 8.17
C ALA A 127 -5.60 -12.21 9.54
N ARG A 128 -6.02 -10.94 9.62
CA ARG A 128 -6.11 -10.19 10.88
C ARG A 128 -7.39 -10.48 11.68
N VAL A 129 -8.40 -11.13 11.08
CA VAL A 129 -9.64 -11.47 11.79
C VAL A 129 -9.34 -12.43 12.94
N GLY A 130 -9.89 -12.13 14.11
CA GLY A 130 -9.64 -12.86 15.36
C GLY A 130 -8.47 -12.31 16.19
N THR A 131 -7.61 -11.45 15.62
CA THR A 131 -6.52 -10.80 16.37
C THR A 131 -7.03 -9.56 17.12
N THR A 132 -6.25 -9.11 18.09
CA THR A 132 -6.48 -7.86 18.83
C THR A 132 -5.38 -6.86 18.46
N CYS A 133 -5.78 -5.61 18.25
CA CYS A 133 -4.84 -4.52 18.04
C CYS A 133 -5.21 -3.28 18.88
N ARG A 134 -4.21 -2.47 19.17
CA ARG A 134 -4.37 -1.17 19.80
C ARG A 134 -4.77 -0.14 18.75
N VAL A 135 -5.91 0.55 18.95
CA VAL A 135 -6.49 1.48 17.99
C VAL A 135 -6.56 2.88 18.60
N LEU A 136 -6.04 3.87 17.89
CA LEU A 136 -6.27 5.28 18.16
C LEU A 136 -7.68 5.65 17.70
N VAL A 137 -8.51 6.15 18.61
CA VAL A 137 -9.88 6.58 18.32
C VAL A 137 -9.83 7.96 17.65
N GLU A 138 -10.21 8.06 16.39
CA GLU A 138 -10.13 9.32 15.64
C GLU A 138 -11.46 10.05 15.54
N LYS A 139 -12.56 9.33 15.42
CA LYS A 139 -13.90 9.93 15.33
C LYS A 139 -15.01 8.93 15.66
N LYS A 140 -16.22 9.45 15.86
CA LYS A 140 -17.46 8.67 15.95
C LYS A 140 -18.28 8.88 14.69
N ARG A 141 -18.81 7.80 14.12
CA ARG A 141 -19.69 7.83 12.95
C ARG A 141 -20.94 6.98 13.24
N GLY A 142 -22.05 7.63 13.56
CA GLY A 142 -23.28 6.97 14.01
C GLY A 142 -23.04 6.21 15.31
N SER A 143 -23.37 4.91 15.32
CA SER A 143 -23.18 4.02 16.47
C SER A 143 -21.76 3.43 16.59
N ARG A 144 -20.90 3.66 15.61
CA ARG A 144 -19.54 3.09 15.59
C ARG A 144 -18.48 4.16 15.78
N TYR A 145 -17.34 3.73 16.30
CA TYR A 145 -16.09 4.49 16.31
C TYR A 145 -15.26 4.14 15.08
N VAL A 146 -14.42 5.08 14.68
CA VAL A 146 -13.47 4.92 13.58
C VAL A 146 -12.08 5.29 14.11
N GLY A 147 -11.11 4.47 13.81
CA GLY A 147 -9.74 4.71 14.21
C GLY A 147 -8.76 3.92 13.35
N ARG A 148 -7.51 3.94 13.75
CA ARG A 148 -6.41 3.24 13.08
C ARG A 148 -5.46 2.62 14.09
N SER A 149 -4.84 1.52 13.73
CA SER A 149 -3.75 0.92 14.50
C SER A 149 -2.38 1.45 14.03
N GLU A 150 -1.31 0.88 14.51
CA GLU A 150 0.05 1.17 14.04
C GLU A 150 0.31 0.73 12.59
N TYR A 151 -0.64 0.02 11.98
CA TYR A 151 -0.54 -0.54 10.62
C TYR A 151 -1.36 0.21 9.57
N GLU A 152 -1.95 1.34 9.92
CA GLU A 152 -2.68 2.22 9.01
C GLU A 152 -2.13 3.65 9.08
N ALA A 153 -1.63 4.17 7.95
CA ALA A 153 -1.24 5.56 7.84
C ALA A 153 -2.48 6.48 7.83
N PRO A 154 -2.41 7.66 8.49
CA PRO A 154 -3.52 8.61 8.51
C PRO A 154 -3.86 9.09 7.09
N GLU A 155 -5.15 9.23 6.82
CA GLU A 155 -5.73 9.79 5.58
C GLU A 155 -5.43 9.02 4.28
N THR A 156 -4.51 8.06 4.32
CA THR A 156 -4.03 7.34 3.12
C THR A 156 -4.52 5.90 3.09
N ASP A 157 -4.49 5.22 4.23
CA ASP A 157 -4.89 3.82 4.34
C ASP A 157 -6.35 3.69 4.80
N GLY A 158 -6.84 2.44 4.84
CA GLY A 158 -8.16 2.12 5.36
C GLY A 158 -8.29 2.38 6.87
N SER A 159 -9.51 2.22 7.38
CA SER A 159 -9.85 2.48 8.77
C SER A 159 -10.33 1.22 9.48
N ILE A 160 -10.28 1.25 10.82
CA ILE A 160 -10.88 0.25 11.68
C ILE A 160 -12.20 0.82 12.23
N PHE A 161 -13.31 0.21 11.84
CA PHE A 161 -14.66 0.54 12.34
C PHE A 161 -15.00 -0.42 13.48
N PHE A 162 -15.29 0.10 14.66
CA PHE A 162 -15.56 -0.78 15.81
C PHE A 162 -16.74 -0.31 16.66
N GLY A 163 -17.40 -1.30 17.27
CA GLY A 163 -18.41 -1.11 18.31
C GLY A 163 -17.76 -0.94 19.68
N SER A 164 -18.50 -0.31 20.61
CA SER A 164 -18.12 -0.23 22.01
C SER A 164 -19.37 -0.01 22.85
N ASP A 165 -19.53 -0.79 23.92
CA ASP A 165 -20.63 -0.62 24.89
C ASP A 165 -20.42 0.62 25.76
N GLU A 166 -19.15 1.02 25.96
CA GLU A 166 -18.79 2.22 26.70
C GLU A 166 -18.35 3.35 25.77
N PRO A 167 -18.58 4.63 26.12
CA PRO A 167 -18.06 5.74 25.38
C PRO A 167 -16.52 5.69 25.25
N CYS A 168 -16.01 5.98 24.03
CA CYS A 168 -14.58 6.16 23.80
C CYS A 168 -14.28 7.63 23.60
N GLU A 169 -13.22 8.11 24.25
CA GLU A 169 -12.68 9.46 24.06
C GLU A 169 -11.91 9.55 22.75
N ILE A 170 -12.18 10.59 21.95
CA ILE A 170 -11.40 10.85 20.73
C ILE A 170 -9.98 11.22 21.12
N GLY A 171 -9.00 10.63 20.42
CA GLY A 171 -7.56 10.78 20.72
C GLY A 171 -7.03 9.75 21.73
N SER A 172 -7.92 8.96 22.36
CA SER A 172 -7.48 7.88 23.23
C SER A 172 -7.13 6.60 22.47
N PHE A 173 -6.44 5.68 23.14
CA PHE A 173 -6.16 4.34 22.62
C PHE A 173 -7.04 3.30 23.30
N VAL A 174 -7.63 2.41 22.50
CA VAL A 174 -8.43 1.27 22.97
C VAL A 174 -7.95 -0.02 22.32
N ASN A 175 -8.20 -1.15 22.98
CA ASN A 175 -7.98 -2.46 22.37
C ASN A 175 -9.22 -2.90 21.61
N VAL A 176 -9.03 -3.34 20.37
CA VAL A 176 -10.10 -3.78 19.47
C VAL A 176 -9.80 -5.17 18.96
N LYS A 177 -10.74 -6.09 19.15
CA LYS A 177 -10.73 -7.41 18.52
C LYS A 177 -11.30 -7.29 17.12
N ILE A 178 -10.53 -7.67 16.11
CA ILE A 178 -10.96 -7.63 14.72
C ILE A 178 -11.94 -8.79 14.46
N THR A 179 -13.15 -8.47 13.98
CA THR A 179 -14.23 -9.43 13.73
C THR A 179 -14.58 -9.59 12.26
N GLY A 180 -14.11 -8.67 11.41
CA GLY A 180 -14.35 -8.73 9.98
C GLY A 180 -13.36 -7.88 9.18
N ALA A 181 -13.29 -8.15 7.87
CA ALA A 181 -12.37 -7.51 6.96
C ALA A 181 -12.98 -7.23 5.60
N LYS A 182 -12.67 -6.08 5.04
CA LYS A 182 -12.79 -5.71 3.63
C LYS A 182 -11.38 -5.56 3.04
N ALA A 183 -11.28 -5.25 1.76
CA ALA A 183 -9.98 -5.07 1.12
C ALA A 183 -9.14 -3.98 1.78
N TYR A 184 -9.77 -2.89 2.21
CA TYR A 184 -9.07 -1.75 2.79
C TYR A 184 -9.41 -1.50 4.26
N ASP A 185 -10.64 -1.80 4.67
CA ASP A 185 -11.14 -1.53 6.02
C ASP A 185 -11.26 -2.80 6.86
N LEU A 186 -11.19 -2.61 8.17
CA LEU A 186 -11.43 -3.64 9.16
C LEU A 186 -12.66 -3.31 10.02
N MET A 187 -13.30 -4.35 10.53
CA MET A 187 -14.37 -4.23 11.51
C MET A 187 -13.95 -4.92 12.81
N GLY A 188 -14.41 -4.40 13.94
CA GLY A 188 -14.07 -4.95 15.24
C GLY A 188 -14.99 -4.52 16.36
N GLU A 189 -14.67 -5.01 17.55
CA GLU A 189 -15.34 -4.65 18.80
C GLU A 189 -14.29 -4.32 19.86
N ARG A 190 -14.53 -3.26 20.64
CA ARG A 190 -13.67 -2.92 21.79
C ARG A 190 -13.76 -4.04 22.83
N ILE A 191 -12.60 -4.37 23.42
CA ILE A 191 -12.48 -5.36 24.51
C ILE A 191 -11.82 -4.72 25.74
#